data_e6e1ecb23009a56c4f7f462c5a8e42e2
#
_entry.id   e6e1ecb23009a56c4f7f462c5a8e42e2
#
_cell.length_a   1.000
_cell.length_b   1.000
_cell.length_c   1.000
_cell.angle_alpha   90.00
_cell.angle_beta   90.00
_cell.angle_gamma   90.00
#
_symmetry.space_group_name_H-M   'P 1'
#
loop_
_entity.id
_entity.type
_entity.pdbx_description
1 polymer ?
#
loop_
_entity_poly.entity_id
_entity_poly.type
_entity_poly.pdbx_seq_one_letter_code
_entity_poly.pdbx_strand_id
1 'polypeptide(L)'
;MNTFRRALMARAAGLGMAAALPGAALAQQAADAASPAPSARRFDPAPGDWRTFDVTARVDLPATTSATRVWLPLPALQAPWQQTLGHQFSSNGAARLASDGAQGVRMVAAEFAAGVAQPFVEVTSRVRTQSRAVSARSAREDAATLRDALKPTRLIPTDGIVRDTALKATRGARGDEAQARALYDWVIANAWREPKVRGCGEGDIKTMLETGNLGGKCADLNALFVGLCRSVGLPARDVYGIRLAPSAFDYKELGAASAKLQGAPHCRAEVYLQARGWTAMDPADVAKVMRQEAPEWIKTRDHPLVRPVYEGLFGGWEGNWMAYNTAHDVKLPGAQEGELGFFMYPVAENAEERFDSYAPDAFKYQITARSGGLIQLLVNQ
;
A
#
# COMPACT_ATOMS: atom_id res chain seq x y z
N MET A 1 -33.36 -20.53 -57.68
CA MET A 1 -33.18 -20.83 -59.15
C MET A 1 -31.79 -21.38 -59.31
N ASN A 2 -31.78 -22.64 -59.63
CA ASN A 2 -30.90 -23.40 -60.55
C ASN A 2 -29.41 -23.44 -60.24
N THR A 3 -28.92 -24.56 -59.88
CA THR A 3 -28.80 -25.95 -60.34
C THR A 3 -27.51 -26.28 -61.10
N PHE A 4 -26.85 -27.35 -60.63
CA PHE A 4 -26.18 -28.43 -61.41
C PHE A 4 -24.81 -28.13 -62.06
N ARG A 5 -23.81 -29.01 -62.17
CA ARG A 5 -23.66 -30.52 -62.23
C ARG A 5 -22.16 -30.84 -62.14
N ARG A 6 -21.70 -31.83 -61.39
CA ARG A 6 -21.34 -33.24 -61.70
C ARG A 6 -20.58 -33.49 -63.01
N ALA A 7 -19.41 -34.14 -62.88
CA ALA A 7 -18.99 -35.40 -63.55
C ALA A 7 -17.48 -35.62 -63.21
N LEU A 8 -17.01 -36.66 -62.74
CA LEU A 8 -16.98 -38.13 -62.83
C LEU A 8 -15.98 -38.61 -63.94
N MET A 9 -15.21 -39.64 -63.56
CA MET A 9 -14.45 -40.67 -64.31
C MET A 9 -12.94 -40.36 -64.55
N ALA A 10 -11.99 -41.34 -64.54
CA ALA A 10 -11.89 -42.73 -64.07
C ALA A 10 -10.44 -43.21 -64.24
N ARG A 11 -10.05 -44.12 -63.38
CA ARG A 11 -9.13 -45.29 -63.52
C ARG A 11 -7.84 -45.20 -64.34
N ALA A 12 -6.74 -45.58 -63.65
CA ALA A 12 -5.89 -46.70 -64.17
C ALA A 12 -5.04 -47.30 -63.03
N ALA A 13 -5.02 -48.60 -62.98
CA ALA A 13 -4.36 -49.46 -61.99
C ALA A 13 -2.87 -49.65 -62.36
N GLY A 14 -2.02 -49.74 -61.34
CA GLY A 14 -0.61 -50.20 -61.49
C GLY A 14 -0.23 -50.97 -60.20
N LEU A 15 -0.17 -52.32 -60.28
CA LEU A 15 0.40 -53.16 -59.26
C LEU A 15 1.90 -52.96 -59.13
N GLY A 16 2.41 -52.76 -57.92
CA GLY A 16 3.81 -52.85 -57.57
C GLY A 16 3.93 -53.42 -56.18
N MET A 17 4.24 -54.72 -56.10
CA MET A 17 4.66 -55.42 -54.87
C MET A 17 6.02 -54.88 -54.41
N ALA A 18 6.15 -54.46 -53.18
CA ALA A 18 7.42 -54.32 -52.49
C ALA A 18 7.23 -54.52 -50.94
N ALA A 19 8.14 -55.30 -50.45
CA ALA A 19 8.22 -55.98 -49.15
C ALA A 19 7.97 -55.11 -47.89
N ALA A 20 7.29 -55.73 -46.93
CA ALA A 20 7.12 -55.25 -45.57
C ALA A 20 8.42 -55.40 -44.75
N LEU A 21 8.91 -54.31 -44.19
CA LEU A 21 9.78 -54.28 -43.03
C LEU A 21 9.01 -53.67 -41.85
N PRO A 22 9.07 -54.20 -40.64
CA PRO A 22 8.38 -53.61 -39.48
C PRO A 22 9.15 -52.37 -39.01
N GLY A 23 8.71 -51.19 -39.38
CA GLY A 23 9.16 -49.93 -38.81
C GLY A 23 8.59 -49.77 -37.42
N ALA A 24 9.47 -49.71 -36.45
CA ALA A 24 9.14 -49.33 -35.06
C ALA A 24 8.46 -47.97 -35.00
N ALA A 25 7.21 -47.92 -34.56
CA ALA A 25 6.52 -46.72 -34.20
C ALA A 25 7.20 -46.13 -32.94
N LEU A 26 8.09 -45.17 -33.16
CA LEU A 26 8.55 -44.27 -32.10
C LEU A 26 7.36 -43.39 -31.75
N ALA A 27 6.64 -43.79 -30.71
CA ALA A 27 5.71 -42.93 -30.01
C ALA A 27 6.52 -41.76 -29.42
N GLN A 28 6.41 -40.62 -30.10
CA GLN A 28 6.90 -39.32 -29.61
C GLN A 28 5.95 -38.95 -28.47
N GLN A 29 6.25 -39.39 -27.24
CA GLN A 29 5.70 -38.77 -26.04
C GLN A 29 6.26 -37.35 -26.01
N ALA A 30 5.43 -36.41 -26.40
CA ALA A 30 5.61 -35.02 -26.01
C ALA A 30 5.60 -35.00 -24.48
N ALA A 31 6.76 -34.94 -23.89
CA ALA A 31 6.88 -34.58 -22.50
C ALA A 31 6.27 -33.17 -22.35
N ASP A 32 5.10 -33.12 -21.75
CA ASP A 32 4.60 -31.91 -21.15
C ASP A 32 5.67 -31.45 -20.16
N ALA A 33 6.52 -30.54 -20.61
CA ALA A 33 7.42 -29.83 -19.73
C ALA A 33 6.51 -28.96 -18.85
N ALA A 34 6.10 -29.52 -17.73
CA ALA A 34 5.50 -28.76 -16.65
C ALA A 34 6.44 -27.57 -16.39
N SER A 35 5.96 -26.37 -16.62
CA SER A 35 6.69 -25.16 -16.25
C SER A 35 7.23 -25.35 -14.83
N PRO A 36 8.52 -25.11 -14.55
CA PRO A 36 9.06 -25.32 -13.22
C PRO A 36 8.20 -24.56 -12.23
N ALA A 37 7.75 -25.25 -11.19
CA ALA A 37 7.00 -24.63 -10.11
C ALA A 37 7.79 -23.39 -9.64
N PRO A 38 7.14 -22.22 -9.48
CA PRO A 38 7.84 -21.02 -9.09
C PRO A 38 8.61 -21.32 -7.80
N SER A 39 9.93 -21.09 -7.85
CA SER A 39 10.79 -21.29 -6.68
C SER A 39 10.20 -20.53 -5.51
N ALA A 40 10.04 -21.19 -4.37
CA ALA A 40 9.51 -20.55 -3.16
C ALA A 40 10.40 -19.36 -2.82
N ARG A 41 9.84 -18.13 -2.97
CA ARG A 41 10.54 -16.92 -2.56
C ARG A 41 10.57 -16.86 -1.04
N ARG A 42 11.56 -16.18 -0.51
CA ARG A 42 11.67 -15.88 0.91
C ARG A 42 11.08 -14.49 1.16
N PHE A 43 10.47 -14.28 2.30
CA PHE A 43 10.08 -12.95 2.79
C PHE A 43 10.21 -12.96 4.33
N ASP A 44 11.36 -12.54 4.80
CA ASP A 44 11.70 -12.54 6.22
C ASP A 44 12.45 -11.23 6.58
N PRO A 45 11.78 -10.10 6.51
CA PRO A 45 12.38 -8.81 6.84
C PRO A 45 12.90 -8.84 8.28
N ALA A 46 14.15 -8.43 8.43
CA ALA A 46 14.81 -8.33 9.73
C ALA A 46 15.57 -7.00 9.83
N PRO A 47 15.71 -6.43 11.04
CA PRO A 47 16.56 -5.26 11.23
C PRO A 47 17.97 -5.50 10.69
N GLY A 48 18.48 -4.54 9.96
CA GLY A 48 19.80 -4.55 9.34
C GLY A 48 20.33 -3.13 9.21
N ASP A 49 21.12 -2.87 8.18
CA ASP A 49 21.67 -1.53 7.92
C ASP A 49 20.56 -0.52 7.62
N TRP A 50 20.79 0.69 8.11
CA TRP A 50 19.94 1.83 7.81
C TRP A 50 20.09 2.23 6.34
N ARG A 51 18.98 2.34 5.65
CA ARG A 51 18.92 2.87 4.29
C ARG A 51 18.50 4.34 4.35
N THR A 52 19.28 5.22 3.73
CA THR A 52 18.97 6.66 3.68
C THR A 52 18.35 7.00 2.32
N PHE A 53 17.31 7.84 2.35
CA PHE A 53 16.62 8.32 1.16
C PHE A 53 16.42 9.83 1.22
N ASP A 54 16.59 10.49 0.08
CA ASP A 54 16.08 11.83 -0.17
C ASP A 54 14.77 11.69 -0.95
N VAL A 55 13.67 12.09 -0.31
CA VAL A 55 12.33 12.01 -0.88
C VAL A 55 11.85 13.40 -1.20
N THR A 56 11.63 13.68 -2.48
CA THR A 56 11.17 14.98 -2.96
C THR A 56 9.72 14.88 -3.41
N ALA A 57 8.86 15.74 -2.86
CA ALA A 57 7.50 15.97 -3.32
C ALA A 57 7.39 17.38 -3.90
N ARG A 58 6.88 17.51 -5.12
CA ARG A 58 6.69 18.76 -5.83
C ARG A 58 5.29 18.85 -6.41
N VAL A 59 4.66 20.00 -6.24
CA VAL A 59 3.40 20.38 -6.88
C VAL A 59 3.67 21.56 -7.79
N ASP A 60 3.21 21.47 -9.03
CA ASP A 60 3.17 22.55 -10.02
C ASP A 60 1.71 22.79 -10.40
N LEU A 61 1.21 23.99 -10.18
CA LEU A 61 -0.16 24.36 -10.49
C LEU A 61 -0.25 25.23 -11.76
N PRO A 62 -1.38 25.23 -12.45
CA PRO A 62 -1.66 26.27 -13.46
C PRO A 62 -1.71 27.65 -12.81
N ALA A 63 -1.74 28.70 -13.63
CA ALA A 63 -1.93 30.05 -13.14
C ALA A 63 -3.18 30.16 -12.24
N THR A 64 -3.03 30.77 -11.07
CA THR A 64 -4.11 30.86 -10.09
C THR A 64 -5.12 31.94 -10.47
N THR A 65 -6.39 31.59 -10.55
CA THR A 65 -7.52 32.52 -10.73
C THR A 65 -8.05 33.04 -9.38
N SER A 66 -7.81 32.31 -8.32
CA SER A 66 -8.17 32.63 -6.94
C SER A 66 -7.07 32.24 -5.97
N ALA A 67 -7.20 32.63 -4.70
CA ALA A 67 -6.27 32.18 -3.66
C ALA A 67 -6.26 30.63 -3.60
N THR A 68 -5.08 30.06 -3.71
CA THR A 68 -4.89 28.60 -3.76
C THR A 68 -3.94 28.16 -2.65
N ARG A 69 -4.27 27.06 -1.97
CA ARG A 69 -3.45 26.46 -0.92
C ARG A 69 -2.99 25.08 -1.31
N VAL A 70 -1.79 24.72 -0.86
CA VAL A 70 -1.19 23.41 -1.07
C VAL A 70 -0.62 22.89 0.24
N TRP A 71 -0.81 21.61 0.53
CA TRP A 71 -0.22 20.92 1.67
C TRP A 71 0.52 19.68 1.19
N LEU A 72 1.81 19.59 1.54
CA LEU A 72 2.67 18.45 1.27
C LEU A 72 2.93 17.69 2.57
N PRO A 73 2.57 16.40 2.68
CA PRO A 73 2.83 15.63 3.88
C PRO A 73 4.33 15.47 4.13
N LEU A 74 4.74 15.58 5.39
CA LEU A 74 6.12 15.37 5.82
C LEU A 74 6.23 14.08 6.66
N PRO A 75 7.30 13.29 6.52
CA PRO A 75 7.56 12.15 7.38
C PRO A 75 7.83 12.63 8.81
N ALA A 76 6.77 12.60 9.65
CA ALA A 76 6.82 13.08 11.02
C ALA A 76 7.03 11.95 12.03
N LEU A 77 6.72 10.70 11.66
CA LEU A 77 6.84 9.57 12.55
C LEU A 77 8.30 9.25 12.88
N GLN A 78 8.63 9.32 14.18
CA GLN A 78 9.91 8.85 14.73
C GLN A 78 9.70 7.48 15.35
N ALA A 79 10.49 6.50 14.93
CA ALA A 79 10.33 5.12 15.37
C ALA A 79 11.70 4.40 15.38
N PRO A 80 11.85 3.28 16.10
CA PRO A 80 13.10 2.52 16.08
C PRO A 80 13.54 2.06 14.68
N TRP A 81 12.65 2.08 13.72
CA TRP A 81 12.86 1.64 12.33
C TRP A 81 12.82 2.79 11.31
N GLN A 82 12.53 4.02 11.75
CA GLN A 82 12.53 5.22 10.89
C GLN A 82 13.01 6.44 11.64
N GLN A 83 13.84 7.23 10.99
CA GLN A 83 14.29 8.53 11.50
C GLN A 83 14.22 9.55 10.37
N THR A 84 13.61 10.68 10.66
CA THR A 84 13.62 11.85 9.78
C THR A 84 14.80 12.74 10.17
N LEU A 85 15.67 13.01 9.21
CA LEU A 85 16.92 13.76 9.43
C LEU A 85 16.78 15.25 9.13
N GLY A 86 15.76 15.65 8.36
CA GLY A 86 15.47 17.04 8.07
C GLY A 86 14.64 17.23 6.81
N HIS A 87 14.22 18.47 6.59
CA HIS A 87 13.44 18.91 5.45
C HIS A 87 14.01 20.21 4.88
N GLN A 88 14.01 20.30 3.55
CA GLN A 88 14.28 21.55 2.83
C GLN A 88 13.13 21.78 1.87
N PHE A 89 12.59 23.00 1.82
CA PHE A 89 11.50 23.32 0.91
C PHE A 89 11.71 24.67 0.23
N SER A 90 11.11 24.79 -0.94
CA SER A 90 11.09 26.03 -1.73
C SER A 90 9.71 26.22 -2.34
N SER A 91 9.33 27.47 -2.57
CA SER A 91 8.06 27.86 -3.20
C SER A 91 8.19 29.28 -3.73
N ASN A 92 7.41 29.62 -4.75
CA ASN A 92 7.19 31.02 -5.15
C ASN A 92 5.93 31.64 -4.54
N GLY A 93 5.27 30.92 -3.61
CA GLY A 93 4.22 31.41 -2.73
C GLY A 93 4.71 31.52 -1.28
N ALA A 94 3.80 31.91 -0.39
CA ALA A 94 4.06 31.94 1.06
C ALA A 94 4.03 30.51 1.61
N ALA A 95 5.20 29.93 1.86
CA ALA A 95 5.32 28.55 2.34
C ALA A 95 5.91 28.49 3.76
N ARG A 96 5.41 27.56 4.58
CA ARG A 96 5.86 27.35 5.96
C ARG A 96 5.68 25.90 6.41
N LEU A 97 6.40 25.51 7.43
CA LEU A 97 6.11 24.27 8.16
C LEU A 97 4.83 24.48 8.98
N ALA A 98 3.95 23.49 8.94
CA ALA A 98 2.70 23.48 9.65
C ALA A 98 2.40 22.09 10.24
N SER A 99 1.41 22.02 11.14
CA SER A 99 0.88 20.79 11.69
C SER A 99 -0.64 20.86 11.80
N ASP A 100 -1.28 19.70 11.97
CA ASP A 100 -2.71 19.60 12.26
C ASP A 100 -3.08 20.03 13.70
N GLY A 101 -2.05 20.27 14.53
CA GLY A 101 -2.20 20.69 15.94
C GLY A 101 -2.63 19.60 16.91
N ALA A 102 -3.09 18.43 16.46
CA ALA A 102 -3.71 17.41 17.32
C ALA A 102 -3.01 16.07 17.31
N GLN A 103 -2.66 15.55 16.13
CA GLN A 103 -2.22 14.17 15.96
C GLN A 103 -0.75 14.06 15.51
N GLY A 104 0.00 15.15 15.59
CA GLY A 104 1.41 15.18 15.24
C GLY A 104 1.69 15.11 13.75
N VAL A 105 0.69 15.31 12.91
CA VAL A 105 0.86 15.41 11.45
C VAL A 105 1.65 16.68 11.14
N ARG A 106 2.67 16.55 10.30
CA ARG A 106 3.49 17.68 9.84
C ARG A 106 3.41 17.80 8.32
N MET A 107 3.50 19.04 7.85
CA MET A 107 3.39 19.37 6.44
C MET A 107 4.13 20.64 6.07
N VAL A 108 4.42 20.81 4.80
CA VAL A 108 4.65 22.13 4.22
C VAL A 108 3.31 22.65 3.75
N ALA A 109 2.87 23.80 4.24
CA ALA A 109 1.71 24.51 3.77
C ALA A 109 2.16 25.73 2.95
N ALA A 110 1.67 25.86 1.71
CA ALA A 110 1.95 26.96 0.82
C ALA A 110 0.67 27.67 0.40
N GLU A 111 0.70 28.98 0.34
CA GLU A 111 -0.40 29.83 -0.11
C GLU A 111 0.04 30.69 -1.30
N PHE A 112 -0.82 30.73 -2.32
CA PHE A 112 -0.62 31.50 -3.54
C PHE A 112 -1.76 32.48 -3.70
N ALA A 113 -1.44 33.75 -3.94
CA ALA A 113 -2.45 34.75 -4.31
C ALA A 113 -3.01 34.48 -5.70
N ALA A 114 -4.17 35.06 -6.03
CA ALA A 114 -4.65 35.11 -7.40
C ALA A 114 -3.63 35.80 -8.33
N GLY A 115 -3.51 35.31 -9.56
CA GLY A 115 -2.61 35.89 -10.58
C GLY A 115 -1.17 35.38 -10.57
N VAL A 116 -0.80 34.43 -9.72
CA VAL A 116 0.50 33.76 -9.80
C VAL A 116 0.54 32.87 -11.04
N ALA A 117 1.48 33.15 -11.94
CA ALA A 117 1.49 32.51 -13.27
C ALA A 117 1.90 31.02 -13.26
N GLN A 118 2.82 30.65 -12.40
CA GLN A 118 3.36 29.28 -12.30
C GLN A 118 3.61 28.92 -10.83
N PRO A 119 2.55 28.71 -10.04
CA PRO A 119 2.70 28.39 -8.64
C PRO A 119 3.38 27.04 -8.47
N PHE A 120 4.39 26.98 -7.61
CA PHE A 120 4.99 25.72 -7.23
C PHE A 120 5.37 25.69 -5.74
N VAL A 121 5.37 24.49 -5.21
CA VAL A 121 5.98 24.18 -3.91
C VAL A 121 6.65 22.82 -4.00
N GLU A 122 7.87 22.75 -3.46
CA GLU A 122 8.67 21.54 -3.41
C GLU A 122 9.24 21.34 -2.02
N VAL A 123 9.29 20.09 -1.56
CA VAL A 123 9.98 19.71 -0.32
C VAL A 123 10.79 18.45 -0.56
N THR A 124 12.05 18.48 -0.09
CA THR A 124 12.90 17.31 0.01
C THR A 124 13.07 16.94 1.48
N SER A 125 12.67 15.72 1.82
CA SER A 125 12.82 15.13 3.16
C SER A 125 13.91 14.09 3.13
N ARG A 126 14.92 14.22 4.01
CA ARG A 126 15.91 13.17 4.23
C ARG A 126 15.46 12.28 5.36
N VAL A 127 15.31 10.98 5.04
CA VAL A 127 14.89 9.96 5.98
C VAL A 127 15.81 8.77 5.92
N ARG A 128 15.90 8.04 7.03
CA ARG A 128 16.49 6.70 7.04
C ARG A 128 15.51 5.68 7.60
N THR A 129 15.51 4.51 7.00
CA THR A 129 14.62 3.40 7.34
C THR A 129 15.41 2.12 7.47
N GLN A 130 14.88 1.17 8.21
CA GLN A 130 15.36 -0.21 8.26
C GLN A 130 14.17 -1.16 8.33
N SER A 131 14.40 -2.42 7.99
CA SER A 131 13.38 -3.46 8.12
C SER A 131 13.01 -3.72 9.57
N ARG A 132 11.80 -4.21 9.78
CA ARG A 132 11.28 -4.63 11.09
C ARG A 132 11.04 -6.13 11.09
N ALA A 133 11.31 -6.73 12.23
CA ALA A 133 10.85 -8.07 12.57
C ALA A 133 10.11 -8.03 13.91
N VAL A 134 9.49 -9.13 14.25
CA VAL A 134 8.90 -9.32 15.59
C VAL A 134 9.97 -9.05 16.65
N SER A 135 9.72 -8.08 17.52
CA SER A 135 10.59 -7.82 18.65
C SER A 135 10.25 -8.77 19.80
N ALA A 136 11.27 -9.34 20.44
CA ALA A 136 11.10 -10.12 21.66
C ALA A 136 10.78 -9.24 22.88
N ARG A 137 11.08 -7.94 22.82
CA ARG A 137 10.79 -6.96 23.85
C ARG A 137 10.49 -5.61 23.21
N SER A 138 9.43 -4.98 23.69
CA SER A 138 9.10 -3.60 23.33
C SER A 138 9.16 -2.73 24.58
N ALA A 139 9.50 -1.46 24.40
CA ALA A 139 9.19 -0.44 25.38
C ALA A 139 7.68 -0.41 25.62
N ARG A 140 7.26 -0.23 26.87
CA ARG A 140 5.84 -0.01 27.19
C ARG A 140 5.41 1.31 26.56
N GLU A 141 4.26 1.27 25.89
CA GLU A 141 3.62 2.47 25.39
C GLU A 141 2.84 3.16 26.51
N ASP A 142 2.69 4.46 26.45
CA ASP A 142 1.89 5.18 27.43
C ASP A 142 0.39 4.87 27.28
N ALA A 143 -0.33 4.94 28.39
CA ALA A 143 -1.73 4.57 28.45
C ALA A 143 -2.64 5.54 27.65
N ALA A 144 -2.23 6.79 27.42
CA ALA A 144 -3.01 7.74 26.63
C ALA A 144 -2.92 7.38 25.15
N THR A 145 -1.72 7.12 24.64
CA THR A 145 -1.49 6.63 23.27
C THR A 145 -2.28 5.35 23.00
N LEU A 146 -2.29 4.40 23.92
CA LEU A 146 -3.06 3.16 23.74
C LEU A 146 -4.58 3.39 23.75
N ARG A 147 -5.07 4.30 24.61
CA ARG A 147 -6.50 4.68 24.59
C ARG A 147 -6.88 5.39 23.29
N ASP A 148 -6.02 6.25 22.75
CA ASP A 148 -6.25 6.94 21.50
C ASP A 148 -6.30 5.96 20.33
N ALA A 149 -5.45 4.93 20.34
CA ALA A 149 -5.43 3.87 19.34
C ALA A 149 -6.62 2.88 19.44
N LEU A 150 -7.51 3.05 20.38
CA LEU A 150 -8.79 2.33 20.49
C LEU A 150 -9.99 3.16 20.02
N LYS A 151 -9.81 4.47 19.84
CA LYS A 151 -10.92 5.36 19.48
C LYS A 151 -11.41 5.08 18.04
N PRO A 152 -12.74 5.16 17.83
CA PRO A 152 -13.28 5.20 16.48
C PRO A 152 -12.85 6.49 15.78
N THR A 153 -12.88 6.46 14.46
CA THR A 153 -12.76 7.64 13.59
C THR A 153 -13.94 7.67 12.61
N ARG A 154 -14.10 8.73 11.88
CA ARG A 154 -15.26 8.92 10.98
C ARG A 154 -15.47 7.73 10.02
N LEU A 155 -14.40 7.20 9.45
CA LEU A 155 -14.45 6.09 8.49
C LEU A 155 -14.19 4.72 9.13
N ILE A 156 -13.72 4.68 10.38
CA ILE A 156 -13.38 3.45 11.10
C ILE A 156 -14.17 3.40 12.42
N PRO A 157 -15.49 3.14 12.37
CA PRO A 157 -16.27 2.89 13.58
C PRO A 157 -15.86 1.57 14.23
N THR A 158 -16.14 1.42 15.52
CA THR A 158 -15.75 0.25 16.33
C THR A 158 -16.96 -0.49 16.93
N ASP A 159 -18.16 -0.12 16.55
CA ASP A 159 -19.44 -0.69 16.99
C ASP A 159 -20.23 -1.33 15.83
N GLY A 160 -21.46 -1.73 16.07
CA GLY A 160 -22.38 -2.28 15.08
C GLY A 160 -21.75 -3.45 14.31
N ILE A 161 -21.90 -3.41 12.98
CA ILE A 161 -21.43 -4.48 12.07
C ILE A 161 -19.92 -4.75 12.18
N VAL A 162 -19.12 -3.73 12.48
CA VAL A 162 -17.66 -3.87 12.66
C VAL A 162 -17.37 -4.75 13.87
N ARG A 163 -18.00 -4.44 15.03
CA ARG A 163 -17.86 -5.23 16.24
C ARG A 163 -18.42 -6.64 16.09
N ASP A 164 -19.58 -6.78 15.48
CA ASP A 164 -20.20 -8.10 15.25
C ASP A 164 -19.31 -9.00 14.39
N THR A 165 -18.70 -8.43 13.35
CA THR A 165 -17.78 -9.14 12.48
C THR A 165 -16.52 -9.55 13.25
N ALA A 166 -15.93 -8.64 14.02
CA ALA A 166 -14.72 -8.92 14.79
C ALA A 166 -14.95 -9.99 15.85
N LEU A 167 -16.09 -9.95 16.58
CA LEU A 167 -16.44 -10.96 17.58
C LEU A 167 -16.66 -12.35 16.95
N LYS A 168 -17.23 -12.40 15.74
CA LYS A 168 -17.36 -13.67 14.99
C LYS A 168 -15.99 -14.20 14.56
N ALA A 169 -15.13 -13.33 14.02
CA ALA A 169 -13.80 -13.70 13.55
C ALA A 169 -12.86 -14.16 14.68
N THR A 170 -12.99 -13.58 15.87
CA THR A 170 -12.15 -13.91 17.05
C THR A 170 -12.73 -14.99 17.95
N ARG A 171 -13.84 -15.65 17.54
CA ARG A 171 -14.46 -16.69 18.38
C ARG A 171 -13.48 -17.82 18.70
N GLY A 172 -13.25 -18.03 19.99
CA GLY A 172 -12.31 -19.04 20.49
C GLY A 172 -10.84 -18.58 20.57
N ALA A 173 -10.47 -17.44 19.99
CA ALA A 173 -9.14 -16.88 20.13
C ALA A 173 -8.94 -16.30 21.54
N ARG A 174 -7.88 -16.70 22.23
CA ARG A 174 -7.56 -16.24 23.59
C ARG A 174 -6.26 -15.44 23.61
N GLY A 175 -6.32 -14.25 24.20
CA GLY A 175 -5.20 -13.31 24.27
C GLY A 175 -5.08 -12.45 23.00
N ASP A 176 -4.32 -11.36 23.12
CA ASP A 176 -4.19 -10.30 22.12
C ASP A 176 -3.59 -10.80 20.81
N GLU A 177 -2.52 -11.59 20.85
CA GLU A 177 -1.85 -12.11 19.65
C GLU A 177 -2.75 -13.08 18.87
N ALA A 178 -3.47 -13.99 19.55
CA ALA A 178 -4.37 -14.91 18.91
C ALA A 178 -5.58 -14.19 18.27
N GLN A 179 -6.11 -13.16 18.94
CA GLN A 179 -7.18 -12.33 18.39
C GLN A 179 -6.69 -11.52 17.16
N ALA A 180 -5.52 -10.89 17.25
CA ALA A 180 -4.93 -10.16 16.12
C ALA A 180 -4.68 -11.10 14.93
N ARG A 181 -4.19 -12.33 15.17
CA ARG A 181 -4.00 -13.34 14.13
C ARG A 181 -5.33 -13.75 13.49
N ALA A 182 -6.36 -13.98 14.29
CA ALA A 182 -7.67 -14.36 13.77
C ALA A 182 -8.28 -13.26 12.89
N LEU A 183 -8.12 -11.99 13.26
CA LEU A 183 -8.57 -10.85 12.47
C LEU A 183 -7.75 -10.66 11.19
N TYR A 184 -6.43 -10.81 11.27
CA TYR A 184 -5.54 -10.78 10.12
C TYR A 184 -5.92 -11.86 9.10
N ASP A 185 -6.13 -13.09 9.57
CA ASP A 185 -6.55 -14.22 8.77
C ASP A 185 -7.94 -14.00 8.16
N TRP A 186 -8.85 -13.40 8.94
CA TRP A 186 -10.20 -13.11 8.46
C TRP A 186 -10.17 -12.10 7.30
N VAL A 187 -9.38 -11.01 7.42
CA VAL A 187 -9.26 -10.02 6.34
C VAL A 187 -8.66 -10.67 5.09
N ILE A 188 -7.61 -11.45 5.20
CA ILE A 188 -6.96 -12.12 4.06
C ILE A 188 -7.90 -13.13 3.38
N ALA A 189 -8.75 -13.81 4.17
CA ALA A 189 -9.68 -14.81 3.64
C ALA A 189 -10.93 -14.21 2.99
N ASN A 190 -11.38 -13.02 3.42
CA ASN A 190 -12.67 -12.46 3.01
C ASN A 190 -12.54 -11.21 2.14
N ALA A 191 -11.46 -10.43 2.28
CA ALA A 191 -11.22 -9.24 1.50
C ALA A 191 -10.23 -9.51 0.36
N TRP A 192 -10.22 -8.64 -0.64
CA TRP A 192 -9.32 -8.80 -1.80
C TRP A 192 -8.82 -7.46 -2.33
N ARG A 193 -7.65 -7.50 -2.97
CA ARG A 193 -7.14 -6.37 -3.73
C ARG A 193 -8.00 -6.11 -4.96
N GLU A 194 -8.67 -4.95 -5.04
CA GLU A 194 -9.43 -4.50 -6.20
C GLU A 194 -8.64 -3.48 -7.01
N PRO A 195 -8.08 -3.86 -8.16
CA PRO A 195 -7.23 -2.97 -8.96
C PRO A 195 -7.93 -1.70 -9.46
N LYS A 196 -9.26 -1.75 -9.63
CA LYS A 196 -10.06 -0.63 -10.17
C LYS A 196 -10.32 0.48 -9.16
N VAL A 197 -10.15 0.22 -7.86
CA VAL A 197 -10.26 1.25 -6.82
C VAL A 197 -9.24 2.35 -7.08
N ARG A 198 -9.64 3.61 -6.97
CA ARG A 198 -8.78 4.77 -7.20
C ARG A 198 -7.81 4.99 -6.05
N GLY A 199 -6.62 5.47 -6.34
CA GLY A 199 -5.59 5.76 -5.34
C GLY A 199 -5.31 4.59 -4.42
N CYS A 200 -5.38 4.81 -3.11
CA CYS A 200 -5.27 3.78 -2.06
C CYS A 200 -6.62 3.32 -1.49
N GLY A 201 -7.73 3.81 -2.02
CA GLY A 201 -9.07 3.64 -1.46
C GLY A 201 -9.42 4.74 -0.46
N GLU A 202 -10.56 4.61 0.21
CA GLU A 202 -11.11 5.62 1.12
C GLU A 202 -11.02 5.19 2.59
N GLY A 203 -11.09 3.89 2.86
CA GLY A 203 -11.07 3.35 4.21
C GLY A 203 -12.43 3.38 4.93
N ASP A 204 -13.55 3.46 4.21
CA ASP A 204 -14.91 3.38 4.80
C ASP A 204 -15.29 1.93 5.06
N ILE A 205 -14.85 1.42 6.21
CA ILE A 205 -15.01 0.00 6.58
C ILE A 205 -16.47 -0.38 6.89
N LYS A 206 -17.28 0.59 7.32
CA LYS A 206 -18.70 0.34 7.59
C LYS A 206 -19.43 0.03 6.29
N THR A 207 -19.28 0.89 5.28
CA THR A 207 -19.87 0.67 3.95
C THR A 207 -19.37 -0.63 3.32
N MET A 208 -18.09 -0.97 3.44
CA MET A 208 -17.55 -2.25 2.96
C MET A 208 -18.29 -3.45 3.58
N LEU A 209 -18.47 -3.45 4.90
CA LEU A 209 -19.14 -4.55 5.61
C LEU A 209 -20.65 -4.60 5.36
N GLU A 210 -21.33 -3.46 5.33
CA GLU A 210 -22.78 -3.39 5.09
C GLU A 210 -23.17 -3.83 3.68
N THR A 211 -22.36 -3.49 2.69
CA THR A 211 -22.58 -3.88 1.29
C THR A 211 -22.07 -5.27 0.97
N GLY A 212 -21.21 -5.84 1.81
CA GLY A 212 -20.52 -7.10 1.53
C GLY A 212 -19.44 -6.98 0.44
N ASN A 213 -19.19 -5.79 -0.09
CA ASN A 213 -18.11 -5.56 -1.04
C ASN A 213 -16.80 -5.27 -0.29
N LEU A 214 -16.02 -6.32 -0.06
CA LEU A 214 -14.75 -6.25 0.65
C LEU A 214 -13.53 -6.09 -0.29
N GLY A 215 -13.78 -5.72 -1.54
CA GLY A 215 -12.73 -5.36 -2.50
C GLY A 215 -12.21 -3.95 -2.25
N GLY A 216 -10.89 -3.81 -2.10
CA GLY A 216 -10.29 -2.52 -1.80
C GLY A 216 -8.80 -2.43 -2.12
N LYS A 217 -8.20 -1.31 -1.75
CA LYS A 217 -6.75 -1.12 -1.75
C LYS A 217 -6.20 -1.02 -0.33
N CYS A 218 -4.98 -0.53 -0.19
CA CYS A 218 -4.30 -0.59 1.11
C CYS A 218 -5.02 0.19 2.21
N ALA A 219 -5.58 1.37 1.91
CA ALA A 219 -6.32 2.15 2.91
C ALA A 219 -7.63 1.45 3.32
N ASP A 220 -8.32 0.78 2.38
CA ASP A 220 -9.53 0.04 2.69
C ASP A 220 -9.25 -1.21 3.55
N LEU A 221 -8.28 -2.03 3.11
CA LEU A 221 -8.03 -3.34 3.73
C LEU A 221 -7.32 -3.21 5.09
N ASN A 222 -6.39 -2.26 5.23
CA ASN A 222 -5.72 -2.02 6.51
C ASN A 222 -6.64 -1.30 7.49
N ALA A 223 -7.45 -0.32 7.05
CA ALA A 223 -8.46 0.30 7.89
C ALA A 223 -9.49 -0.72 8.40
N LEU A 224 -9.94 -1.65 7.53
CA LEU A 224 -10.82 -2.75 7.95
C LEU A 224 -10.17 -3.59 9.05
N PHE A 225 -8.92 -3.98 8.88
CA PHE A 225 -8.17 -4.71 9.89
C PHE A 225 -8.03 -3.93 11.21
N VAL A 226 -7.66 -2.65 11.13
CA VAL A 226 -7.52 -1.75 12.29
C VAL A 226 -8.85 -1.59 13.03
N GLY A 227 -9.95 -1.36 12.31
CA GLY A 227 -11.28 -1.21 12.91
C GLY A 227 -11.75 -2.48 13.62
N LEU A 228 -11.52 -3.64 13.01
CA LEU A 228 -11.81 -4.94 13.63
C LEU A 228 -10.98 -5.15 14.92
N CYS A 229 -9.69 -4.80 14.91
CA CYS A 229 -8.83 -4.87 16.09
C CYS A 229 -9.33 -3.95 17.22
N ARG A 230 -9.58 -2.68 16.92
CA ARG A 230 -10.09 -1.70 17.88
C ARG A 230 -11.40 -2.15 18.53
N SER A 231 -12.30 -2.73 17.74
CA SER A 231 -13.64 -3.15 18.21
C SER A 231 -13.64 -4.31 19.20
N VAL A 232 -12.55 -5.08 19.29
CA VAL A 232 -12.34 -6.12 20.32
C VAL A 232 -11.34 -5.71 21.41
N GLY A 233 -10.97 -4.42 21.45
CA GLY A 233 -10.11 -3.87 22.49
C GLY A 233 -8.61 -4.00 22.23
N LEU A 234 -8.18 -4.31 21.00
CA LEU A 234 -6.77 -4.30 20.60
C LEU A 234 -6.41 -2.90 20.09
N PRO A 235 -5.51 -2.15 20.76
CA PRO A 235 -5.04 -0.87 20.25
C PRO A 235 -4.37 -1.07 18.87
N ALA A 236 -4.88 -0.38 17.86
CA ALA A 236 -4.41 -0.53 16.49
C ALA A 236 -4.43 0.81 15.74
N ARG A 237 -3.54 0.97 14.77
CA ARG A 237 -3.45 2.18 13.95
C ARG A 237 -3.01 1.88 12.54
N ASP A 238 -3.53 2.62 11.58
CA ASP A 238 -2.94 2.71 10.26
C ASP A 238 -1.65 3.52 10.32
N VAL A 239 -0.71 3.18 9.47
CA VAL A 239 0.53 3.94 9.29
C VAL A 239 0.61 4.33 7.82
N TYR A 240 0.36 5.59 7.53
CA TYR A 240 0.30 6.14 6.18
C TYR A 240 1.69 6.50 5.68
N GLY A 241 2.02 6.06 4.46
CA GLY A 241 3.37 6.22 3.95
C GLY A 241 3.51 6.00 2.45
N ILE A 242 4.74 5.75 2.02
CA ILE A 242 5.08 5.57 0.60
C ILE A 242 6.25 4.60 0.44
N ARG A 243 6.20 3.77 -0.59
CA ARG A 243 7.32 2.90 -0.97
C ARG A 243 8.41 3.72 -1.63
N LEU A 244 9.67 3.43 -1.31
CA LEU A 244 10.84 4.20 -1.73
C LEU A 244 11.74 3.45 -2.71
N ALA A 245 11.66 2.12 -2.73
CA ALA A 245 12.57 1.27 -3.50
C ALA A 245 11.92 -0.08 -3.82
N PRO A 246 12.47 -0.85 -4.78
CA PRO A 246 12.07 -2.23 -4.99
C PRO A 246 12.21 -3.08 -3.72
N SER A 247 11.43 -4.16 -3.64
CA SER A 247 11.60 -5.17 -2.59
C SER A 247 12.92 -5.91 -2.76
N ALA A 248 13.63 -6.13 -1.66
CA ALA A 248 14.84 -6.94 -1.63
C ALA A 248 14.54 -8.46 -1.66
N PHE A 249 13.26 -8.83 -1.62
CA PHE A 249 12.79 -10.21 -1.64
C PHE A 249 12.17 -10.61 -3.00
N ASP A 250 12.44 -9.84 -4.07
CA ASP A 250 11.98 -10.09 -5.44
C ASP A 250 10.44 -10.07 -5.63
N TYR A 251 9.70 -9.46 -4.70
CA TYR A 251 8.27 -9.20 -4.87
C TYR A 251 8.05 -7.85 -5.54
N LYS A 252 7.62 -7.87 -6.80
CA LYS A 252 7.36 -6.62 -7.56
C LYS A 252 6.26 -5.77 -6.91
N GLU A 253 5.25 -6.42 -6.31
CA GLU A 253 4.11 -5.75 -5.71
C GLU A 253 4.40 -5.16 -4.32
N LEU A 254 5.50 -5.55 -3.68
CA LEU A 254 5.89 -5.05 -2.36
C LEU A 254 6.90 -3.91 -2.39
N GLY A 255 7.28 -3.46 -3.58
CA GLY A 255 8.24 -2.37 -3.78
C GLY A 255 7.73 -1.24 -4.67
N ALA A 256 8.58 -0.24 -4.88
CA ALA A 256 8.44 0.78 -5.91
C ALA A 256 9.34 0.40 -7.09
N ALA A 257 8.76 0.28 -8.29
CA ALA A 257 9.47 -0.18 -9.48
C ALA A 257 10.39 0.90 -10.10
N SER A 258 10.20 2.18 -9.73
CA SER A 258 10.96 3.31 -10.29
C SER A 258 11.17 4.40 -9.25
N ALA A 259 12.05 5.34 -9.55
CA ALA A 259 12.26 6.53 -8.72
C ALA A 259 11.06 7.50 -8.74
N LYS A 260 10.11 7.35 -9.67
CA LYS A 260 8.86 8.11 -9.69
C LYS A 260 7.81 7.36 -8.87
N LEU A 261 7.31 8.01 -7.82
CA LEU A 261 6.54 7.37 -6.76
C LEU A 261 5.06 7.76 -6.71
N GLN A 262 4.49 8.35 -7.77
CA GLN A 262 3.07 8.75 -7.79
C GLN A 262 2.11 7.57 -7.53
N GLY A 263 2.48 6.37 -7.97
CA GLY A 263 1.73 5.13 -7.73
C GLY A 263 2.18 4.32 -6.51
N ALA A 264 3.12 4.85 -5.72
CA ALA A 264 3.76 4.16 -4.60
C ALA A 264 3.23 4.48 -3.18
N PRO A 265 2.28 5.44 -2.95
CA PRO A 265 1.66 5.58 -1.64
C PRO A 265 1.08 4.24 -1.18
N HIS A 266 1.33 3.93 0.09
CA HIS A 266 0.91 2.68 0.71
C HIS A 266 0.84 2.85 2.21
N CYS A 267 -0.29 2.47 2.79
CA CYS A 267 -0.44 2.39 4.24
C CYS A 267 -0.21 0.96 4.72
N ARG A 268 0.18 0.84 5.97
CA ARG A 268 0.38 -0.39 6.73
C ARG A 268 -0.40 -0.31 8.04
N ALA A 269 -0.43 -1.36 8.83
CA ALA A 269 -1.09 -1.37 10.13
C ALA A 269 -0.13 -1.77 11.25
N GLU A 270 -0.37 -1.24 12.44
CA GLU A 270 0.27 -1.70 13.68
C GLU A 270 -0.81 -2.07 14.70
N VAL A 271 -0.56 -3.16 15.41
CA VAL A 271 -1.37 -3.58 16.57
C VAL A 271 -0.46 -3.64 17.80
N TYR A 272 -0.90 -3.07 18.90
CA TYR A 272 -0.18 -3.17 20.17
C TYR A 272 -0.50 -4.51 20.83
N LEU A 273 0.52 -5.35 20.97
CA LEU A 273 0.47 -6.62 21.68
C LEU A 273 1.24 -6.48 23.00
N GLN A 274 0.65 -6.91 24.10
CA GLN A 274 1.23 -6.72 25.45
C GLN A 274 2.66 -7.25 25.59
N ALA A 275 2.94 -8.39 24.95
CA ALA A 275 4.26 -9.00 24.99
C ALA A 275 5.28 -8.38 24.03
N ARG A 276 4.83 -7.67 22.98
CA ARG A 276 5.66 -7.26 21.85
C ARG A 276 5.66 -5.75 21.59
N GLY A 277 4.66 -5.03 22.12
CA GLY A 277 4.39 -3.63 21.81
C GLY A 277 3.81 -3.42 20.41
N TRP A 278 4.06 -2.29 19.78
CA TRP A 278 3.60 -2.00 18.43
C TRP A 278 4.17 -3.00 17.42
N THR A 279 3.33 -3.90 16.97
CA THR A 279 3.67 -5.00 16.08
C THR A 279 3.21 -4.68 14.67
N ALA A 280 4.13 -4.77 13.72
CA ALA A 280 3.90 -4.52 12.30
C ALA A 280 2.94 -5.55 11.69
N MET A 281 1.96 -5.10 10.92
CA MET A 281 1.04 -5.98 10.19
C MET A 281 0.64 -5.35 8.85
N ASP A 282 0.42 -6.18 7.82
CA ASP A 282 -0.03 -5.67 6.52
C ASP A 282 -0.83 -6.72 5.74
N PRO A 283 -2.10 -6.96 6.11
CA PRO A 283 -2.94 -7.89 5.36
C PRO A 283 -3.26 -7.39 3.93
N ALA A 284 -3.18 -6.08 3.68
CA ALA A 284 -3.40 -5.51 2.36
C ALA A 284 -2.31 -5.90 1.35
N ASP A 285 -1.06 -5.99 1.80
CA ASP A 285 0.04 -6.46 0.95
C ASP A 285 -0.04 -7.96 0.66
N VAL A 286 -0.52 -8.77 1.60
CA VAL A 286 -0.82 -10.18 1.33
C VAL A 286 -1.88 -10.28 0.23
N ALA A 287 -2.99 -9.55 0.36
CA ALA A 287 -4.04 -9.51 -0.66
C ALA A 287 -3.53 -8.99 -2.01
N LYS A 288 -2.58 -8.05 -2.00
CA LYS A 288 -1.95 -7.52 -3.22
C LYS A 288 -1.10 -8.57 -3.91
N VAL A 289 -0.28 -9.33 -3.17
CA VAL A 289 0.52 -10.44 -3.71
C VAL A 289 -0.41 -11.52 -4.27
N MET A 290 -1.45 -11.91 -3.54
CA MET A 290 -2.45 -12.87 -4.02
C MET A 290 -3.07 -12.45 -5.35
N ARG A 291 -3.30 -11.17 -5.56
CA ARG A 291 -4.05 -10.66 -6.71
C ARG A 291 -3.18 -10.28 -7.90
N GLN A 292 -1.94 -9.81 -7.68
CA GLN A 292 -1.18 -9.08 -8.70
C GLN A 292 0.26 -9.58 -8.91
N GLU A 293 0.83 -10.40 -8.01
CA GLU A 293 2.22 -10.88 -8.13
C GLU A 293 2.39 -11.90 -9.27
N ALA A 294 1.36 -12.68 -9.55
CA ALA A 294 1.27 -13.60 -10.68
C ALA A 294 0.18 -13.15 -11.67
N PRO A 295 0.19 -13.63 -12.92
CA PRO A 295 -0.88 -13.34 -13.89
C PRO A 295 -2.26 -13.81 -13.38
N GLU A 296 -2.31 -15.00 -12.76
CA GLU A 296 -3.53 -15.57 -12.21
C GLU A 296 -3.75 -15.07 -10.77
N TRP A 297 -5.03 -14.89 -10.40
CA TRP A 297 -5.40 -14.59 -9.04
C TRP A 297 -5.19 -15.80 -8.13
N ILE A 298 -4.19 -15.75 -7.26
CA ILE A 298 -3.93 -16.78 -6.25
C ILE A 298 -4.98 -16.66 -5.14
N LYS A 299 -5.76 -17.74 -4.93
CA LYS A 299 -6.91 -17.73 -3.99
C LYS A 299 -6.57 -18.28 -2.60
N THR A 300 -5.37 -18.79 -2.40
CA THR A 300 -4.97 -19.39 -1.12
C THR A 300 -3.68 -18.76 -0.58
N ARG A 301 -3.67 -18.53 0.73
CA ARG A 301 -2.46 -18.08 1.45
C ARG A 301 -1.35 -19.13 1.51
N ASP A 302 -1.68 -20.40 1.26
CA ASP A 302 -0.70 -21.50 1.30
C ASP A 302 0.11 -21.66 0.00
N HIS A 303 -0.20 -20.84 -1.01
CA HIS A 303 0.55 -20.83 -2.26
C HIS A 303 2.01 -20.41 -2.03
N PRO A 304 3.02 -21.06 -2.68
CA PRO A 304 4.45 -20.77 -2.45
C PRO A 304 4.87 -19.32 -2.60
N LEU A 305 4.19 -18.51 -3.44
CA LEU A 305 4.44 -17.07 -3.56
C LEU A 305 3.78 -16.23 -2.46
N VAL A 306 2.72 -16.72 -1.82
CA VAL A 306 1.94 -15.96 -0.85
C VAL A 306 2.36 -16.27 0.58
N ARG A 307 2.59 -17.55 0.89
CA ARG A 307 2.87 -18.02 2.24
C ARG A 307 4.01 -17.27 2.95
N PRO A 308 5.18 -17.03 2.32
CA PRO A 308 6.25 -16.27 2.97
C PRO A 308 5.82 -14.85 3.34
N VAL A 309 5.07 -14.18 2.46
CA VAL A 309 4.57 -12.81 2.69
C VAL A 309 3.49 -12.81 3.77
N TYR A 310 2.57 -13.77 3.74
CA TYR A 310 1.54 -13.95 4.78
C TYR A 310 2.14 -14.16 6.17
N GLU A 311 3.18 -14.98 6.29
CA GLU A 311 3.87 -15.22 7.55
C GLU A 311 4.71 -14.01 7.98
N GLY A 312 5.48 -13.41 7.07
CA GLY A 312 6.42 -12.33 7.36
C GLY A 312 5.76 -10.99 7.66
N LEU A 313 4.60 -10.68 7.04
CA LEU A 313 3.85 -9.45 7.29
C LEU A 313 2.99 -9.47 8.56
N PHE A 314 2.99 -10.55 9.30
CA PHE A 314 2.50 -10.60 10.68
C PHE A 314 3.68 -10.46 11.64
N GLY A 315 4.16 -9.27 11.83
CA GLY A 315 5.26 -8.93 12.73
C GLY A 315 6.42 -8.20 12.08
N GLY A 316 6.52 -8.20 10.74
CA GLY A 316 7.63 -7.61 10.02
C GLY A 316 7.23 -6.68 8.88
N TRP A 317 8.11 -5.74 8.55
CA TRP A 317 8.05 -4.88 7.37
C TRP A 317 9.42 -4.76 6.74
N GLU A 318 9.45 -4.68 5.43
CA GLU A 318 10.65 -4.32 4.70
C GLU A 318 10.93 -2.80 4.80
N GLY A 319 12.21 -2.43 4.93
CA GLY A 319 12.66 -1.04 5.05
C GLY A 319 12.73 -0.25 3.74
N ASN A 320 12.06 -0.71 2.70
CA ASN A 320 11.91 -0.03 1.41
C ASN A 320 10.74 0.97 1.37
N TRP A 321 10.27 1.41 2.52
CA TRP A 321 9.08 2.22 2.72
C TRP A 321 9.32 3.20 3.86
N MET A 322 8.68 4.38 3.81
CA MET A 322 8.66 5.34 4.91
C MET A 322 7.24 5.70 5.30
N ALA A 323 7.06 6.01 6.58
CA ALA A 323 5.81 6.54 7.13
C ALA A 323 5.81 8.07 7.15
N TYR A 324 4.67 8.66 6.84
CA TYR A 324 4.37 10.06 7.12
C TYR A 324 3.80 10.22 8.54
N ASN A 325 2.68 9.58 8.83
CA ASN A 325 1.92 9.73 10.07
C ASN A 325 0.99 8.52 10.32
N THR A 326 0.23 8.58 11.42
CA THR A 326 -0.78 7.58 11.80
C THR A 326 -2.16 8.21 11.98
N ALA A 327 -2.38 9.41 11.48
CA ALA A 327 -3.54 10.23 11.77
C ALA A 327 -4.73 9.90 10.89
N HIS A 328 -5.92 10.04 11.46
CA HIS A 328 -7.21 10.01 10.79
C HIS A 328 -7.92 11.34 11.01
N ASP A 329 -8.92 11.63 10.17
CA ASP A 329 -9.74 12.83 10.25
C ASP A 329 -8.89 14.12 10.37
N VAL A 330 -7.91 14.23 9.45
CA VAL A 330 -6.86 15.25 9.49
C VAL A 330 -7.41 16.60 9.06
N LYS A 331 -7.23 17.61 9.91
CA LYS A 331 -7.55 19.02 9.63
C LYS A 331 -6.35 19.71 9.01
N LEU A 332 -6.50 20.15 7.76
CA LEU A 332 -5.47 20.95 7.12
C LEU A 332 -5.59 22.42 7.55
N PRO A 333 -4.49 23.08 7.95
CA PRO A 333 -4.53 24.47 8.40
C PRO A 333 -5.03 25.41 7.30
N GLY A 334 -6.13 26.13 7.56
CA GLY A 334 -6.72 27.06 6.61
C GLY A 334 -7.53 26.43 5.48
N ALA A 335 -7.74 25.10 5.48
CA ALA A 335 -8.61 24.42 4.52
C ALA A 335 -10.06 24.90 4.64
N GLN A 336 -10.75 24.99 3.52
CA GLN A 336 -12.19 25.30 3.43
C GLN A 336 -13.02 24.02 3.36
N GLU A 337 -12.49 23.00 2.69
CA GLU A 337 -13.09 21.68 2.62
C GLU A 337 -12.87 20.91 3.94
N GLY A 338 -13.71 19.90 4.19
CA GLY A 338 -13.70 19.09 5.41
C GLY A 338 -12.40 18.32 5.65
N GLU A 339 -12.40 17.59 6.76
CA GLU A 339 -11.28 16.75 7.18
C GLU A 339 -10.96 15.65 6.15
N LEU A 340 -9.68 15.33 6.02
CA LEU A 340 -9.22 14.18 5.24
C LEU A 340 -9.33 12.91 6.07
N GLY A 341 -9.81 11.81 5.49
CA GLY A 341 -9.77 10.50 6.15
C GLY A 341 -8.35 10.10 6.56
N PHE A 342 -7.36 10.45 5.74
CA PHE A 342 -5.92 10.27 5.98
C PHE A 342 -5.10 11.24 5.13
N PHE A 343 -3.80 11.40 5.47
CA PHE A 343 -2.94 12.36 4.77
C PHE A 343 -1.59 11.74 4.38
N MET A 344 -1.48 11.29 3.13
CA MET A 344 -0.23 10.75 2.54
C MET A 344 -0.02 11.15 1.07
N TYR A 345 -0.88 12.02 0.55
CA TYR A 345 -0.77 12.61 -0.79
C TYR A 345 -0.61 14.12 -0.69
N PRO A 346 0.02 14.78 -1.67
CA PRO A 346 -0.17 16.21 -1.84
C PRO A 346 -1.65 16.57 -1.94
N VAL A 347 -2.05 17.63 -1.32
CA VAL A 347 -3.43 18.17 -1.36
C VAL A 347 -3.36 19.64 -1.76
N ALA A 348 -4.27 20.07 -2.59
CA ALA A 348 -4.45 21.47 -2.92
C ALA A 348 -5.95 21.82 -2.96
N GLU A 349 -6.28 23.07 -2.67
CA GLU A 349 -7.61 23.62 -2.84
C GLU A 349 -7.55 25.09 -3.22
N ASN A 350 -8.57 25.54 -3.95
CA ASN A 350 -8.84 26.95 -4.22
C ASN A 350 -10.21 27.34 -3.63
N ALA A 351 -10.75 28.48 -4.05
CA ALA A 351 -12.06 28.92 -3.57
C ALA A 351 -13.25 28.07 -4.07
N GLU A 352 -13.04 27.26 -5.09
CA GLU A 352 -14.09 26.53 -5.80
C GLU A 352 -14.08 25.02 -5.46
N GLU A 353 -12.87 24.42 -5.32
CA GLU A 353 -12.74 22.97 -5.16
C GLU A 353 -11.45 22.57 -4.43
N ARG A 354 -11.46 21.36 -3.87
CA ARG A 354 -10.26 20.61 -3.53
C ARG A 354 -9.85 19.75 -4.73
N PHE A 355 -8.62 19.94 -5.20
CA PHE A 355 -8.09 19.17 -6.34
C PHE A 355 -7.99 17.67 -6.00
N ASP A 356 -8.27 16.85 -6.99
CA ASP A 356 -8.27 15.40 -6.83
C ASP A 356 -6.85 14.83 -6.79
N SER A 357 -6.37 14.46 -5.61
CA SER A 357 -5.04 13.86 -5.41
C SER A 357 -4.86 12.51 -6.11
N TYR A 358 -5.94 11.87 -6.56
CA TYR A 358 -5.90 10.64 -7.31
C TYR A 358 -5.90 10.85 -8.84
N ALA A 359 -5.84 12.09 -9.29
CA ALA A 359 -5.75 12.48 -10.69
C ALA A 359 -4.49 13.32 -10.98
N PRO A 360 -3.28 12.72 -10.91
CA PRO A 360 -2.02 13.45 -11.03
C PRO A 360 -1.79 14.13 -12.38
N ASP A 361 -2.57 13.79 -13.39
CA ASP A 361 -2.54 14.45 -14.69
C ASP A 361 -3.31 15.80 -14.67
N ALA A 362 -4.36 15.88 -13.84
CA ALA A 362 -5.14 17.11 -13.63
C ALA A 362 -4.54 17.95 -12.49
N PHE A 363 -4.30 17.36 -11.33
CA PHE A 363 -3.55 17.94 -10.23
C PHE A 363 -2.08 17.49 -10.33
N LYS A 364 -1.24 18.30 -10.97
CA LYS A 364 0.14 17.93 -11.29
C LYS A 364 1.03 17.94 -10.06
N TYR A 365 1.38 16.76 -9.60
CA TYR A 365 2.45 16.60 -8.60
C TYR A 365 3.37 15.45 -8.96
N GLN A 366 4.56 15.48 -8.40
CA GLN A 366 5.56 14.42 -8.51
C GLN A 366 6.10 14.08 -7.13
N ILE A 367 6.32 12.78 -6.90
CA ILE A 367 7.06 12.30 -5.74
C ILE A 367 8.19 11.43 -6.27
N THR A 368 9.40 11.69 -5.80
CA THR A 368 10.59 10.92 -6.19
C THR A 368 11.40 10.52 -4.97
N ALA A 369 12.12 9.41 -5.06
CA ALA A 369 13.11 9.03 -4.06
C ALA A 369 14.45 8.72 -4.70
N ARG A 370 15.51 9.11 -4.02
CA ARG A 370 16.90 8.75 -4.35
C ARG A 370 17.54 8.11 -3.14
N SER A 371 18.21 6.98 -3.32
CA SER A 371 19.04 6.41 -2.26
C SER A 371 20.19 7.37 -1.97
N GLY A 372 20.28 7.87 -0.74
CA GLY A 372 21.36 8.75 -0.30
C GLY A 372 22.61 7.90 -0.03
N GLY A 373 23.70 8.15 -0.77
CA GLY A 373 25.03 7.76 -0.32
C GLY A 373 25.44 8.59 0.90
N LEU A 374 26.49 8.18 1.61
CA LEU A 374 27.11 8.95 2.70
C LEU A 374 27.43 10.37 2.21
N ILE A 375 26.58 11.33 2.51
CA ILE A 375 26.84 12.75 2.28
C ILE A 375 26.93 13.43 3.63
N GLN A 376 28.05 14.15 3.81
CA GLN A 376 28.31 15.03 4.93
C GLN A 376 27.08 15.88 5.26
N LEU A 377 26.71 15.87 6.54
CA LEU A 377 25.77 16.81 7.14
C LEU A 377 26.27 18.22 6.89
N LEU A 378 25.69 18.93 5.95
CA LEU A 378 25.77 20.39 5.94
C LEU A 378 24.82 20.88 7.03
N VAL A 379 25.36 21.05 8.20
CA VAL A 379 24.75 21.80 9.29
C VAL A 379 24.83 23.27 8.88
N ASN A 380 23.75 23.81 8.37
CA ASN A 380 23.54 25.25 8.39
C ASN A 380 22.81 25.57 9.68
N GLN A 381 23.55 26.29 10.54
CA GLN A 381 23.11 26.96 11.76
C GLN A 381 22.03 27.98 11.46
#